data_490de699e1ede0a1a5b032e4979b362c
#
_entry.id   490de699e1ede0a1a5b032e4979b362c
#
_cell.length_a   1.000
_cell.length_b   1.000
_cell.length_c   1.000
_cell.angle_alpha   90.00
_cell.angle_beta   90.00
_cell.angle_gamma   90.00
#
_symmetry.space_group_name_H-M   'P 1'
#
loop_
_entity.id
_entity.type
_entity.pdbx_description
1 polymer ?
#
loop_
_entity_poly.entity_id
_entity_poly.type
_entity_poly.pdbx_seq_one_letter_code
_entity_poly.pdbx_strand_id
1 'polypeptide(L)'
;MLRSPGLLFGLGAGLFLMVAASGSAEAAPARSWPSSPLPGKPRMGSGFGYRVDPVRGGEQHHDGLDLPAPTGTPVYAPEAGVVERIDREGVGRGVSTGNAVFLRSESRRWAFFHLSGVEVTLGARVARGQRIGAVGSTGKSTGAHLHLQVWDAAGKLVDPVTQFEPGTFEPRRSA
;
A
#
# COMPACT_ATOMS: atom_id res chain seq x y z
N MET A 1 11.22 -87.53 -7.41
CA MET A 1 10.03 -87.29 -6.48
C MET A 1 10.15 -85.90 -5.94
N LEU A 2 9.37 -84.94 -6.44
CA LEU A 2 8.91 -83.80 -5.74
C LEU A 2 7.93 -83.02 -6.64
N ARG A 3 6.71 -82.97 -6.25
CA ARG A 3 5.64 -82.26 -6.95
C ARG A 3 5.66 -80.77 -6.60
N SER A 4 5.58 -79.90 -7.58
CA SER A 4 5.28 -78.45 -7.43
C SER A 4 3.79 -78.21 -7.36
N PRO A 5 3.30 -77.38 -6.50
CA PRO A 5 1.88 -76.88 -6.56
C PRO A 5 1.81 -75.61 -7.38
N GLY A 6 0.75 -75.54 -8.16
CA GLY A 6 0.45 -74.43 -9.08
C GLY A 6 0.13 -73.13 -8.40
N LEU A 7 0.46 -72.05 -9.08
CA LEU A 7 0.17 -70.68 -8.74
C LEU A 7 -1.14 -70.26 -9.42
N LEU A 8 -2.18 -69.96 -8.62
CA LEU A 8 -3.42 -69.35 -9.09
C LEU A 8 -3.18 -67.85 -9.26
N PHE A 9 -3.34 -67.34 -10.47
CA PHE A 9 -3.46 -65.93 -10.74
C PHE A 9 -4.88 -65.42 -10.46
N GLY A 10 -5.07 -64.66 -9.39
CA GLY A 10 -6.29 -63.94 -9.13
C GLY A 10 -6.28 -62.60 -9.88
N LEU A 11 -7.16 -62.43 -10.87
CA LEU A 11 -7.43 -61.18 -11.53
C LEU A 11 -8.30 -60.30 -10.57
N GLY A 12 -7.64 -59.39 -9.85
CA GLY A 12 -8.30 -58.31 -9.13
C GLY A 12 -8.60 -57.15 -10.07
N ALA A 13 -9.88 -57.01 -10.50
CA ALA A 13 -10.34 -55.81 -11.20
C ALA A 13 -10.42 -54.68 -10.21
N GLY A 14 -9.40 -53.83 -10.17
CA GLY A 14 -9.40 -52.59 -9.44
C GLY A 14 -10.27 -51.56 -10.15
N LEU A 15 -11.42 -51.27 -9.58
CA LEU A 15 -12.27 -50.19 -10.01
C LEU A 15 -11.61 -48.84 -9.61
N PHE A 16 -10.94 -48.22 -10.59
CA PHE A 16 -10.38 -46.88 -10.42
C PHE A 16 -11.51 -45.84 -10.47
N LEU A 17 -11.96 -45.43 -9.31
CA LEU A 17 -12.94 -44.32 -9.17
C LEU A 17 -12.17 -43.03 -9.49
N MET A 18 -12.32 -42.50 -10.72
CA MET A 18 -11.89 -41.13 -11.04
C MET A 18 -12.79 -40.17 -10.33
N VAL A 19 -12.31 -39.61 -9.22
CA VAL A 19 -12.89 -38.40 -8.64
C VAL A 19 -12.51 -37.24 -9.55
N ALA A 20 -13.45 -36.82 -10.38
CA ALA A 20 -13.34 -35.55 -11.10
C ALA A 20 -13.34 -34.43 -10.06
N ALA A 21 -12.17 -33.90 -9.77
CA ALA A 21 -12.04 -32.65 -9.05
C ALA A 21 -12.65 -31.54 -9.94
N SER A 22 -13.91 -31.21 -9.70
CA SER A 22 -14.52 -29.98 -10.20
C SER A 22 -13.78 -28.82 -9.53
N GLY A 23 -12.70 -28.38 -10.16
CA GLY A 23 -12.03 -27.14 -9.81
C GLY A 23 -13.00 -26.00 -10.07
N SER A 24 -13.69 -25.57 -9.02
CA SER A 24 -14.31 -24.25 -9.02
C SER A 24 -13.20 -23.26 -9.36
N ALA A 25 -13.26 -22.66 -10.54
CA ALA A 25 -12.41 -21.51 -10.85
C ALA A 25 -12.69 -20.46 -9.77
N GLU A 26 -11.82 -20.38 -8.80
CA GLU A 26 -11.85 -19.32 -7.80
C GLU A 26 -11.76 -18.01 -8.57
N ALA A 27 -12.88 -17.28 -8.61
CA ALA A 27 -12.94 -15.98 -9.25
C ALA A 27 -11.81 -15.15 -8.65
N ALA A 28 -10.90 -14.63 -9.48
CA ALA A 28 -9.84 -13.75 -9.06
C ALA A 28 -10.48 -12.68 -8.14
N PRO A 29 -9.91 -12.43 -6.95
CA PRO A 29 -10.53 -11.51 -6.01
C PRO A 29 -10.78 -10.19 -6.72
N ALA A 30 -12.03 -9.74 -6.70
CA ALA A 30 -12.42 -8.46 -7.27
C ALA A 30 -11.42 -7.41 -6.75
N ARG A 31 -10.84 -6.60 -7.64
CA ARG A 31 -9.86 -5.57 -7.28
C ARG A 31 -10.47 -4.70 -6.18
N SER A 32 -10.08 -4.98 -4.94
CA SER A 32 -10.50 -4.13 -3.83
C SER A 32 -9.68 -2.85 -3.91
N TRP A 33 -10.37 -1.71 -3.91
CA TRP A 33 -9.71 -0.42 -3.81
C TRP A 33 -8.83 -0.35 -2.56
N PRO A 34 -7.68 0.35 -2.61
CA PRO A 34 -6.89 0.62 -1.41
C PRO A 34 -7.74 1.29 -0.33
N SER A 35 -7.47 0.99 0.94
CA SER A 35 -8.13 1.66 2.06
C SER A 35 -7.55 3.06 2.27
N SER A 36 -8.35 3.98 2.84
CA SER A 36 -7.87 5.32 3.22
C SER A 36 -6.62 5.23 4.11
N PRO A 37 -5.59 6.06 3.85
CA PRO A 37 -4.39 6.11 4.68
C PRO A 37 -4.61 6.81 6.02
N LEU A 38 -5.71 7.54 6.20
CA LEU A 38 -6.10 8.22 7.44
C LEU A 38 -7.51 7.80 7.86
N PRO A 39 -7.86 7.97 9.14
CA PRO A 39 -9.19 7.65 9.64
C PRO A 39 -10.30 8.46 8.96
N GLY A 40 -11.46 7.83 8.81
CA GLY A 40 -12.65 8.47 8.27
C GLY A 40 -12.53 8.87 6.80
N LYS A 41 -13.02 10.06 6.46
CA LYS A 41 -12.96 10.65 5.12
C LYS A 41 -12.03 11.88 5.14
N PRO A 42 -10.71 11.70 4.90
CA PRO A 42 -9.75 12.80 4.99
C PRO A 42 -10.04 13.89 3.95
N ARG A 43 -9.91 15.14 4.37
CA ARG A 43 -10.01 16.28 3.46
C ARG A 43 -8.72 16.43 2.67
N MET A 44 -8.83 16.69 1.37
CA MET A 44 -7.70 17.03 0.53
C MET A 44 -7.21 18.46 0.82
N GLY A 45 -5.88 18.58 0.97
CA GLY A 45 -5.17 19.85 0.96
C GLY A 45 -4.65 20.17 -0.44
N SER A 46 -3.33 20.09 -0.65
CA SER A 46 -2.72 20.23 -1.99
C SER A 46 -2.79 18.92 -2.76
N GLY A 47 -3.30 18.99 -3.99
CA GLY A 47 -3.35 17.85 -4.92
C GLY A 47 -2.04 17.65 -5.70
N PHE A 48 -1.97 16.54 -6.41
CA PHE A 48 -0.90 16.19 -7.34
C PHE A 48 -0.91 17.10 -8.58
N GLY A 49 0.28 17.42 -9.11
CA GLY A 49 0.44 18.13 -10.38
C GLY A 49 1.01 19.55 -10.23
N TYR A 50 0.99 20.29 -11.34
CA TYR A 50 1.49 21.66 -11.38
C TYR A 50 0.61 22.62 -10.59
N ARG A 51 1.24 23.47 -9.80
CA ARG A 51 0.57 24.53 -9.05
C ARG A 51 1.47 25.76 -8.94
N VAL A 52 0.88 26.91 -8.74
CA VAL A 52 1.64 28.12 -8.38
C VAL A 52 2.05 28.00 -6.92
N ASP A 53 3.35 28.15 -6.64
CA ASP A 53 3.85 28.23 -5.25
C ASP A 53 3.30 29.50 -4.59
N PRO A 54 2.50 29.41 -3.51
CA PRO A 54 1.88 30.58 -2.90
C PRO A 54 2.87 31.49 -2.17
N VAL A 55 4.11 31.01 -1.91
CA VAL A 55 5.14 31.74 -1.17
C VAL A 55 6.19 32.35 -2.09
N ARG A 56 6.64 31.58 -3.09
CA ARG A 56 7.77 32.00 -3.95
C ARG A 56 7.29 32.47 -5.32
N GLY A 57 6.05 32.23 -5.69
CA GLY A 57 5.56 32.37 -7.06
C GLY A 57 6.20 31.34 -8.00
N GLY A 58 5.69 31.26 -9.23
CA GLY A 58 6.16 30.29 -10.21
C GLY A 58 5.46 28.94 -10.13
N GLU A 59 5.56 28.18 -11.21
CA GLU A 59 4.99 26.83 -11.28
C GLU A 59 5.89 25.83 -10.58
N GLN A 60 5.30 25.03 -9.69
CA GLN A 60 5.95 23.92 -9.01
C GLN A 60 5.11 22.67 -9.19
N HIS A 61 5.74 21.55 -9.56
CA HIS A 61 5.09 20.25 -9.54
C HIS A 61 5.02 19.70 -8.12
N HIS A 62 3.83 19.30 -7.70
CA HIS A 62 3.59 18.61 -6.44
C HIS A 62 3.48 17.12 -6.70
N ASP A 63 4.40 16.35 -6.17
CA ASP A 63 4.58 14.92 -6.47
C ASP A 63 3.63 14.00 -5.68
N GLY A 64 2.68 14.56 -4.95
CA GLY A 64 1.81 13.79 -4.08
C GLY A 64 0.47 14.46 -3.76
N LEU A 65 -0.18 13.92 -2.77
CA LEU A 65 -1.41 14.43 -2.18
C LEU A 65 -1.14 14.80 -0.71
N ASP A 66 -1.43 16.04 -0.34
CA ASP A 66 -1.39 16.46 1.06
C ASP A 66 -2.75 16.27 1.71
N LEU A 67 -2.76 15.58 2.84
CA LEU A 67 -3.92 15.32 3.69
C LEU A 67 -3.70 15.99 5.05
N PRO A 68 -4.19 17.23 5.26
CA PRO A 68 -4.09 17.91 6.54
C PRO A 68 -4.78 17.13 7.65
N ALA A 69 -4.08 16.87 8.73
CA ALA A 69 -4.60 16.19 9.91
C ALA A 69 -3.75 16.57 11.13
N PRO A 70 -4.30 16.53 12.34
CA PRO A 70 -3.55 16.80 13.57
C PRO A 70 -2.35 15.88 13.73
N THR A 71 -1.26 16.40 14.30
CA THR A 71 -0.11 15.56 14.70
C THR A 71 -0.57 14.43 15.61
N GLY A 72 -0.06 13.22 15.38
CA GLY A 72 -0.46 12.01 16.12
C GLY A 72 -1.62 11.25 15.49
N THR A 73 -2.32 11.80 14.46
CA THR A 73 -3.35 11.05 13.73
C THR A 73 -2.75 9.76 13.16
N PRO A 74 -3.37 8.59 13.39
CA PRO A 74 -2.84 7.32 12.88
C PRO A 74 -2.75 7.30 11.35
N VAL A 75 -1.65 6.74 10.84
CA VAL A 75 -1.44 6.49 9.41
C VAL A 75 -1.48 5.00 9.16
N TYR A 76 -2.27 4.57 8.18
CA TYR A 76 -2.52 3.17 7.85
C TYR A 76 -2.00 2.80 6.46
N ALA A 77 -1.59 1.54 6.29
CA ALA A 77 -1.21 0.98 4.99
C ALA A 77 -2.45 0.82 4.10
N PRO A 78 -2.51 1.46 2.92
CA PRO A 78 -3.66 1.33 2.01
C PRO A 78 -3.81 -0.08 1.44
N GLU A 79 -2.71 -0.79 1.30
CA GLU A 79 -2.61 -2.17 0.79
C GLU A 79 -1.68 -2.98 1.67
N ALA A 80 -1.79 -4.30 1.61
CA ALA A 80 -0.77 -5.19 2.16
C ALA A 80 0.54 -5.04 1.37
N GLY A 81 1.68 -5.16 2.04
CA GLY A 81 2.97 -5.02 1.38
C GLY A 81 4.16 -5.24 2.30
N VAL A 82 5.33 -4.84 1.81
CA VAL A 82 6.60 -4.90 2.54
C VAL A 82 7.17 -3.50 2.70
N VAL A 83 7.61 -3.14 3.88
CA VAL A 83 8.31 -1.88 4.15
C VAL A 83 9.69 -1.94 3.49
N GLU A 84 9.86 -1.22 2.39
CA GLU A 84 11.10 -1.26 1.59
C GLU A 84 12.11 -0.18 1.99
N ARG A 85 11.67 0.90 2.63
CA ARG A 85 12.53 1.99 3.11
C ARG A 85 11.87 2.76 4.25
N ILE A 86 12.71 3.25 5.15
CA ILE A 86 12.34 4.20 6.21
C ILE A 86 13.36 5.32 6.17
N ASP A 87 12.89 6.56 6.03
CA ASP A 87 13.73 7.74 6.24
C ASP A 87 13.53 8.25 7.67
N ARG A 88 14.58 8.85 8.24
CA ARG A 88 14.54 9.48 9.57
C ARG A 88 14.85 10.97 9.42
N GLU A 89 14.13 11.79 10.18
CA GLU A 89 14.33 13.23 10.18
C GLU A 89 15.81 13.60 10.43
N GLY A 90 16.29 14.60 9.69
CA GLY A 90 17.66 15.12 9.83
C GLY A 90 18.76 14.24 9.22
N VAL A 91 18.44 13.06 8.69
CA VAL A 91 19.43 12.14 8.12
C VAL A 91 19.16 11.89 6.63
N GLY A 92 20.15 12.20 5.78
CA GLY A 92 20.07 11.95 4.36
C GLY A 92 18.80 12.55 3.72
N ARG A 93 17.95 11.70 3.11
CA ARG A 93 16.69 12.14 2.50
C ARG A 93 15.66 12.64 3.51
N GLY A 94 15.77 12.24 4.77
CA GLY A 94 14.90 12.70 5.86
C GLY A 94 15.02 14.19 6.17
N VAL A 95 16.00 14.90 5.60
CA VAL A 95 16.05 16.37 5.62
C VAL A 95 14.82 16.97 4.91
N SER A 96 14.35 16.34 3.84
CA SER A 96 13.17 16.79 3.08
C SER A 96 11.92 16.01 3.43
N THR A 97 11.99 14.68 3.48
CA THR A 97 10.84 13.80 3.70
C THR A 97 10.40 13.75 5.16
N GLY A 98 11.28 14.18 6.09
CA GLY A 98 11.10 13.94 7.51
C GLY A 98 11.20 12.45 7.84
N ASN A 99 10.50 12.02 8.88
CA ASN A 99 10.28 10.60 9.08
C ASN A 99 9.32 10.10 8.00
N ALA A 100 9.72 9.06 7.28
CA ALA A 100 8.93 8.53 6.18
C ALA A 100 8.97 7.00 6.12
N VAL A 101 7.86 6.42 5.64
CA VAL A 101 7.73 4.99 5.36
C VAL A 101 7.47 4.82 3.88
N PHE A 102 8.18 3.87 3.26
CA PHE A 102 7.94 3.43 1.88
C PHE A 102 7.48 1.99 1.92
N LEU A 103 6.31 1.75 1.34
CA LEU A 103 5.66 0.45 1.28
C LEU A 103 5.56 -0.01 -0.17
N ARG A 104 6.06 -1.21 -0.46
CA ARG A 104 5.88 -1.86 -1.74
C ARG A 104 4.77 -2.91 -1.64
N SER A 105 3.65 -2.66 -2.30
CA SER A 105 2.57 -3.62 -2.53
C SER A 105 2.80 -4.43 -3.80
N GLU A 106 1.87 -5.27 -4.18
CA GLU A 106 1.94 -6.08 -5.40
C GLU A 106 1.97 -5.22 -6.67
N SER A 107 1.17 -4.16 -6.72
CA SER A 107 0.96 -3.35 -7.93
C SER A 107 1.39 -1.89 -7.79
N ARG A 108 1.83 -1.46 -6.63
CA ARG A 108 2.15 -0.05 -6.33
C ARG A 108 3.28 0.07 -5.33
N ARG A 109 3.88 1.26 -5.34
CA ARG A 109 4.72 1.73 -4.25
C ARG A 109 4.06 2.94 -3.63
N TRP A 110 4.01 2.98 -2.31
CA TRP A 110 3.45 4.05 -1.50
C TRP A 110 4.54 4.71 -0.67
N ALA A 111 4.47 6.03 -0.51
CA ALA A 111 5.33 6.74 0.42
C ALA A 111 4.52 7.69 1.29
N PHE A 112 4.84 7.70 2.58
CA PHE A 112 4.16 8.43 3.64
C PHE A 112 5.19 9.32 4.31
N PHE A 113 5.09 10.66 4.16
CA PHE A 113 6.09 11.61 4.62
C PHE A 113 5.59 12.43 5.81
N HIS A 114 6.54 13.16 6.40
CA HIS A 114 6.34 14.10 7.49
C HIS A 114 5.80 13.49 8.78
N LEU A 115 6.02 12.18 9.00
CA LEU A 115 5.49 11.46 10.15
C LEU A 115 6.09 11.95 11.46
N SER A 116 5.30 12.03 12.52
CA SER A 116 5.78 12.26 13.90
C SER A 116 6.42 11.01 14.48
N GLY A 117 5.98 9.84 14.05
CA GLY A 117 6.50 8.54 14.48
C GLY A 117 6.30 7.46 13.42
N VAL A 118 7.24 6.51 13.37
CA VAL A 118 7.19 5.33 12.50
C VAL A 118 7.04 4.11 13.41
N GLU A 119 6.02 3.29 13.15
CA GLU A 119 5.61 2.16 13.99
C GLU A 119 5.89 0.78 13.35
N VAL A 120 6.65 0.81 12.26
CA VAL A 120 7.08 -0.40 11.53
C VAL A 120 8.59 -0.42 11.35
N THR A 121 9.14 -1.57 10.99
CA THR A 121 10.57 -1.75 10.73
C THR A 121 10.82 -2.08 9.27
N LEU A 122 12.04 -1.81 8.79
CA LEU A 122 12.48 -2.16 7.45
C LEU A 122 12.32 -3.67 7.22
N GLY A 123 11.79 -4.06 6.08
CA GLY A 123 11.53 -5.45 5.70
C GLY A 123 10.26 -6.06 6.31
N ALA A 124 9.57 -5.36 7.22
CA ALA A 124 8.33 -5.87 7.80
C ALA A 124 7.24 -6.03 6.75
N ARG A 125 6.48 -7.14 6.84
CA ARG A 125 5.22 -7.31 6.12
C ARG A 125 4.12 -6.61 6.89
N VAL A 126 3.32 -5.82 6.21
CA VAL A 126 2.16 -5.13 6.78
C VAL A 126 0.89 -5.57 6.07
N ALA A 127 -0.18 -5.68 6.83
CA ALA A 127 -1.50 -5.94 6.28
C ALA A 127 -2.15 -4.62 5.80
N ARG A 128 -3.12 -4.71 4.88
CA ARG A 128 -3.99 -3.59 4.54
C ARG A 128 -4.70 -3.10 5.80
N GLY A 129 -4.72 -1.79 6.01
CA GLY A 129 -5.31 -1.18 7.21
C GLY A 129 -4.46 -1.30 8.48
N GLN A 130 -3.27 -1.89 8.41
CA GLN A 130 -2.36 -1.89 9.53
C GLN A 130 -1.78 -0.49 9.76
N ARG A 131 -1.74 -0.07 11.02
CA ARG A 131 -1.09 1.19 11.41
C ARG A 131 0.42 1.09 11.18
N ILE A 132 0.98 2.12 10.52
CA ILE A 132 2.40 2.17 10.14
C ILE A 132 3.13 3.38 10.73
N GLY A 133 2.39 4.34 11.28
CA GLY A 133 2.95 5.54 11.88
C GLY A 133 1.86 6.54 12.28
N ALA A 134 2.28 7.78 12.48
CA ALA A 134 1.39 8.88 12.84
C ALA A 134 1.76 10.17 12.09
N VAL A 135 0.76 10.97 11.73
CA VAL A 135 0.91 12.28 11.09
C VAL A 135 1.79 13.19 11.93
N GLY A 136 2.63 13.97 11.29
CA GLY A 136 3.49 14.95 11.91
C GLY A 136 3.74 16.16 11.01
N SER A 137 4.88 16.82 11.24
CA SER A 137 5.37 17.96 10.46
C SER A 137 6.91 17.94 10.39
N THR A 138 7.48 16.74 10.31
CA THR A 138 8.95 16.54 10.24
C THR A 138 9.49 16.80 8.83
N GLY A 139 10.78 17.14 8.72
CA GLY A 139 11.39 17.50 7.45
C GLY A 139 10.92 18.82 6.88
N LYS A 140 10.83 18.92 5.54
CA LYS A 140 10.37 20.14 4.86
C LYS A 140 8.85 20.23 4.84
N SER A 141 8.26 20.66 5.93
CA SER A 141 6.80 20.79 6.11
C SER A 141 6.46 22.14 6.73
N THR A 142 5.33 22.74 6.34
CA THR A 142 4.82 24.02 6.88
C THR A 142 3.73 23.84 7.94
N GLY A 143 3.33 22.61 8.22
CA GLY A 143 2.28 22.29 9.20
C GLY A 143 1.91 20.82 9.18
N ALA A 144 1.14 20.38 10.17
CA ALA A 144 0.79 18.97 10.32
C ALA A 144 -0.06 18.45 9.15
N HIS A 145 0.46 17.48 8.40
CA HIS A 145 -0.24 16.80 7.31
C HIS A 145 0.47 15.48 6.98
N LEU A 146 -0.25 14.58 6.33
CA LEU A 146 0.34 13.45 5.62
C LEU A 146 0.59 13.86 4.17
N HIS A 147 1.83 13.79 3.68
CA HIS A 147 2.13 13.84 2.26
C HIS A 147 2.23 12.41 1.72
N LEU A 148 1.35 12.07 0.78
CA LEU A 148 1.22 10.73 0.19
C LEU A 148 1.69 10.74 -1.25
N GLN A 149 2.65 9.88 -1.60
CA GLN A 149 3.05 9.63 -2.99
C GLN A 149 2.74 8.20 -3.39
N VAL A 150 2.44 8.00 -4.67
CA VAL A 150 2.15 6.69 -5.25
C VAL A 150 2.85 6.52 -6.59
N TRP A 151 3.49 5.39 -6.76
CA TRP A 151 4.00 4.93 -8.06
C TRP A 151 3.23 3.69 -8.48
N ASP A 152 2.93 3.58 -9.76
CA ASP A 152 2.32 2.40 -10.36
C ASP A 152 3.33 1.24 -10.51
N ALA A 153 2.87 0.12 -11.06
CA ALA A 153 3.70 -1.06 -11.30
C ALA A 153 4.88 -0.82 -12.26
N ALA A 154 4.77 0.18 -13.14
CA ALA A 154 5.85 0.58 -14.04
C ALA A 154 6.85 1.54 -13.37
N GLY A 155 6.62 1.91 -12.11
CA GLY A 155 7.46 2.87 -11.36
C GLY A 155 7.20 4.32 -11.72
N LYS A 156 6.11 4.63 -12.42
CA LYS A 156 5.69 5.98 -12.76
C LYS A 156 4.94 6.59 -11.57
N LEU A 157 5.33 7.81 -11.20
CA LEU A 157 4.60 8.60 -10.21
C LEU A 157 3.23 8.98 -10.76
N VAL A 158 2.17 8.73 -10.00
CA VAL A 158 0.77 8.91 -10.40
C VAL A 158 0.00 9.72 -9.36
N ASP A 159 -1.10 10.34 -9.79
CA ASP A 159 -1.99 11.06 -8.87
C ASP A 159 -2.58 10.09 -7.84
N PRO A 160 -2.29 10.29 -6.55
CA PRO A 160 -2.79 9.42 -5.49
C PRO A 160 -4.32 9.31 -5.45
N VAL A 161 -5.04 10.39 -5.77
CA VAL A 161 -6.52 10.39 -5.73
C VAL A 161 -7.10 9.32 -6.66
N THR A 162 -6.50 9.12 -7.82
CA THR A 162 -6.95 8.13 -8.82
C THR A 162 -6.73 6.67 -8.40
N GLN A 163 -5.97 6.45 -7.34
CA GLN A 163 -5.64 5.12 -6.84
C GLN A 163 -6.63 4.61 -5.78
N PHE A 164 -7.55 5.46 -5.33
CA PHE A 164 -8.58 5.12 -4.35
C PHE A 164 -9.97 5.12 -4.98
N GLU A 165 -10.90 4.48 -4.30
CA GLU A 165 -12.32 4.52 -4.68
C GLU A 165 -12.82 5.98 -4.72
N PRO A 166 -13.58 6.38 -5.75
CA PRO A 166 -14.17 7.71 -5.81
C PRO A 166 -14.94 8.04 -4.53
N GLY A 167 -14.66 9.21 -3.96
CA GLY A 167 -15.28 9.62 -2.70
C GLY A 167 -14.54 9.22 -1.42
N THR A 168 -13.38 8.54 -1.52
CA THR A 168 -12.52 8.25 -0.36
C THR A 168 -12.08 9.52 0.36
N PHE A 169 -11.88 10.60 -0.37
CA PHE A 169 -11.44 11.89 0.18
C PHE A 169 -12.52 12.96 0.05
N GLU A 170 -12.56 13.89 1.01
CA GLU A 170 -13.35 15.12 0.86
C GLU A 170 -12.62 16.09 -0.07
N PRO A 171 -13.35 16.76 -0.98
CA PRO A 171 -12.76 17.79 -1.84
C PRO A 171 -12.08 18.91 -1.02
N ARG A 172 -11.08 19.53 -1.63
CA ARG A 172 -10.50 20.77 -1.12
C ARG A 172 -11.61 21.83 -0.99
N ARG A 173 -11.66 22.54 0.15
CA ARG A 173 -12.54 23.71 0.23
C ARG A 173 -12.03 24.76 -0.76
N SER A 174 -12.92 25.25 -1.59
CA SER A 174 -12.67 26.48 -2.35
C SER A 174 -12.42 27.62 -1.34
N ALA A 175 -11.34 28.34 -1.58
CA ALA A 175 -11.05 29.58 -0.82
C ALA A 175 -12.05 30.64 -1.18
#